data_54d9d36e4da7351cb70d863bad4bd22b
#
_entry.id   54d9d36e4da7351cb70d863bad4bd22b
#
_cell.length_a   1.000
_cell.length_b   1.000
_cell.length_c   1.000
_cell.angle_alpha   90.00
_cell.angle_beta   90.00
_cell.angle_gamma   90.00
#
_symmetry.space_group_name_H-M   'P 1'
#
loop_
_entity.id
_entity.type
_entity.pdbx_description
1 polymer ?
#
loop_
_entity_poly.entity_id
_entity_poly.type
_entity_poly.pdbx_seq_one_letter_code
_entity_poly.pdbx_strand_id
1 'polypeptide(L)'
;MFLTKILPVIAACLVMQSVSHAAESIPCPLDSLLQIPGNWEITPEAFEKNFTFKENQLFVWLTKDKTRAKLGRKLYQNAELNLTAFDGAIPIQEVIVDFADGKLNLITLSIYNRGDGGTISAKDFSERFTTTGKAMGKILGTAPRRREADSRNGLLTEGFGWHSQKTGTALLEHNESAMEDGEREFLRLRIARPGAKGQLAASMANTRGGTAAKLGDLPRNLMRSDDGDVFIRNLPMVDQGDKGYCVVASTQRAFEYYGIGADMHQIAQIAESDPEQGTSTLTMAKELDKIDYRFKTRLDIIGMGGPMTTVKVKKGEYYVGDPVDERKFLKEIHSYIDAGLPILWALELGMFPEKPQLTPQTRGGHMRMIIGYNDKTEEIIFSDSWGAGHEFKKMNMSDAFKASQGLFVLKPTVH
;
A
#
# COMPACT_ATOMS: atom_id res chain seq x y z
N MET A 1 23.86 40.27 65.44
CA MET A 1 24.63 39.07 65.06
C MET A 1 23.65 37.91 65.14
N PHE A 2 22.91 37.69 64.02
CA PHE A 2 21.92 36.62 63.94
C PHE A 2 22.43 35.59 62.88
N LEU A 3 22.75 34.39 63.34
CA LEU A 3 23.07 33.27 62.51
C LEU A 3 21.78 32.60 62.04
N THR A 4 21.55 32.66 60.73
CA THR A 4 20.47 31.90 60.06
C THR A 4 21.04 30.57 59.63
N LYS A 5 20.52 29.49 60.20
CA LYS A 5 20.82 28.10 59.80
C LYS A 5 20.06 27.76 58.49
N ILE A 6 20.79 27.44 57.46
CA ILE A 6 20.25 26.90 56.22
C ILE A 6 20.21 25.34 56.34
N LEU A 7 19.00 24.77 56.33
CA LEU A 7 18.79 23.33 56.17
C LEU A 7 18.86 22.98 54.66
N PRO A 8 19.54 21.90 54.27
CA PRO A 8 19.47 21.41 52.95
C PRO A 8 18.18 20.58 52.71
N VAL A 9 17.39 21.01 51.76
CA VAL A 9 16.26 20.23 51.23
C VAL A 9 16.83 19.12 50.33
N ILE A 10 16.76 17.89 50.81
CA ILE A 10 17.08 16.71 49.96
C ILE A 10 15.84 16.46 49.08
N ALA A 11 15.94 16.82 47.80
CA ALA A 11 14.96 16.43 46.80
C ALA A 11 15.16 14.94 46.48
N ALA A 12 14.27 14.10 46.96
CA ALA A 12 14.19 12.70 46.58
C ALA A 12 13.64 12.62 45.14
N CYS A 13 14.50 12.42 44.14
CA CYS A 13 14.08 12.03 42.83
C CYS A 13 13.47 10.62 42.88
N LEU A 14 12.14 10.52 42.88
CA LEU A 14 11.44 9.29 42.57
C LEU A 14 11.71 8.95 41.09
N VAL A 15 12.65 8.06 40.84
CA VAL A 15 12.80 7.39 39.56
C VAL A 15 11.60 6.45 39.41
N MET A 16 10.55 6.91 38.73
CA MET A 16 9.53 5.99 38.21
C MET A 16 10.20 5.07 37.20
N GLN A 17 10.57 3.88 37.66
CA GLN A 17 10.86 2.78 36.75
C GLN A 17 9.55 2.46 36.03
N SER A 18 9.45 2.89 34.76
CA SER A 18 8.45 2.38 33.84
C SER A 18 8.71 0.87 33.69
N VAL A 19 7.89 0.06 34.33
CA VAL A 19 7.85 -1.38 34.08
C VAL A 19 7.40 -1.52 32.64
N SER A 20 8.34 -1.72 31.73
CA SER A 20 8.06 -2.14 30.36
C SER A 20 7.39 -3.52 30.46
N HIS A 21 6.07 -3.53 30.39
CA HIS A 21 5.35 -4.78 30.16
C HIS A 21 5.78 -5.24 28.76
N ALA A 22 6.46 -6.40 28.70
CA ALA A 22 6.67 -7.05 27.41
C ALA A 22 5.31 -7.23 26.74
N ALA A 23 5.19 -6.80 25.48
CA ALA A 23 3.95 -6.93 24.73
C ALA A 23 3.52 -8.41 24.75
N GLU A 24 2.25 -8.67 25.05
CA GLU A 24 1.70 -10.03 24.99
C GLU A 24 1.79 -10.53 23.55
N SER A 25 2.48 -11.67 23.33
CA SER A 25 2.59 -12.27 22.00
C SER A 25 1.44 -13.25 21.79
N ILE A 26 0.58 -12.97 20.82
CA ILE A 26 -0.58 -13.80 20.47
C ILE A 26 -0.22 -14.69 19.28
N PRO A 27 -0.20 -16.02 19.44
CA PRO A 27 -0.01 -16.94 18.30
C PRO A 27 -1.14 -16.79 17.29
N CYS A 28 -0.78 -16.60 16.02
CA CYS A 28 -1.73 -16.48 14.92
C CYS A 28 -1.28 -17.33 13.72
N PRO A 29 -1.57 -18.66 13.74
CA PRO A 29 -1.25 -19.52 12.60
C PRO A 29 -2.17 -19.20 11.42
N LEU A 30 -1.59 -19.09 10.23
CA LEU A 30 -2.26 -18.76 8.98
C LEU A 30 -2.65 -19.98 8.14
N ASP A 31 -2.44 -21.18 8.68
CA ASP A 31 -2.57 -22.43 7.92
C ASP A 31 -3.98 -22.64 7.37
N SER A 32 -5.03 -22.12 8.03
CA SER A 32 -6.39 -22.13 7.50
C SER A 32 -6.53 -21.41 6.14
N LEU A 33 -5.76 -20.36 5.91
CA LEU A 33 -5.71 -19.64 4.64
C LEU A 33 -4.97 -20.42 3.54
N LEU A 34 -4.17 -21.41 3.92
CA LEU A 34 -3.30 -22.18 3.03
C LEU A 34 -3.83 -23.61 2.73
N GLN A 35 -5.00 -23.97 3.27
CA GLN A 35 -5.66 -25.27 3.02
C GLN A 35 -6.36 -25.29 1.64
N ILE A 36 -5.57 -25.13 0.59
CA ILE A 36 -6.03 -25.09 -0.80
C ILE A 36 -6.45 -26.50 -1.28
N PRO A 37 -7.63 -26.64 -1.97
CA PRO A 37 -8.50 -25.58 -2.48
C PRO A 37 -9.63 -25.16 -1.52
N GLY A 38 -9.79 -25.78 -0.36
CA GLY A 38 -10.91 -25.55 0.56
C GLY A 38 -10.99 -24.12 1.10
N ASN A 39 -9.83 -23.45 1.25
CA ASN A 39 -9.74 -22.06 1.70
C ASN A 39 -10.49 -21.07 0.79
N TRP A 40 -10.69 -21.40 -0.50
CA TRP A 40 -11.36 -20.51 -1.44
C TRP A 40 -12.86 -20.31 -1.15
N GLU A 41 -13.42 -21.15 -0.28
CA GLU A 41 -14.81 -21.01 0.19
C GLU A 41 -14.92 -20.13 1.45
N ILE A 42 -13.82 -19.64 2.01
CA ILE A 42 -13.84 -18.75 3.18
C ILE A 42 -14.54 -17.44 2.80
N THR A 43 -15.62 -17.14 3.53
CA THR A 43 -16.33 -15.86 3.43
C THR A 43 -15.73 -14.83 4.40
N PRO A 44 -16.04 -13.53 4.25
CA PRO A 44 -15.64 -12.52 5.23
C PRO A 44 -16.03 -12.86 6.68
N GLU A 45 -17.23 -13.41 6.89
CA GLU A 45 -17.73 -13.81 8.22
C GLU A 45 -16.96 -15.02 8.79
N ALA A 46 -16.64 -15.99 7.94
CA ALA A 46 -15.82 -17.14 8.34
C ALA A 46 -14.40 -16.71 8.67
N PHE A 47 -13.85 -15.75 7.92
CA PHE A 47 -12.56 -15.15 8.19
C PHE A 47 -12.55 -14.41 9.55
N GLU A 48 -13.55 -13.58 9.82
CA GLU A 48 -13.70 -12.90 11.11
C GLU A 48 -13.70 -13.92 12.27
N LYS A 49 -14.47 -14.98 12.14
CA LYS A 49 -14.55 -16.04 13.17
C LYS A 49 -13.20 -16.74 13.35
N ASN A 50 -12.49 -17.04 12.28
CA ASN A 50 -11.21 -17.74 12.33
C ASN A 50 -10.09 -16.90 12.93
N PHE A 51 -10.17 -15.57 12.77
CA PHE A 51 -9.14 -14.63 13.23
C PHE A 51 -9.64 -13.71 14.35
N THR A 52 -10.51 -14.24 15.22
CA THR A 52 -10.91 -13.62 16.49
C THR A 52 -10.46 -14.51 17.65
N PHE A 53 -9.73 -13.94 18.60
CA PHE A 53 -9.24 -14.65 19.78
C PHE A 53 -9.70 -13.92 21.05
N LYS A 54 -10.41 -14.61 21.95
CA LYS A 54 -10.94 -14.03 23.19
C LYS A 54 -11.61 -12.65 22.99
N GLU A 55 -12.53 -12.58 22.02
CA GLU A 55 -13.26 -11.36 21.63
C GLU A 55 -12.42 -10.28 20.92
N ASN A 56 -11.11 -10.49 20.77
CA ASN A 56 -10.24 -9.57 20.04
C ASN A 56 -10.10 -10.00 18.58
N GLN A 57 -10.37 -9.09 17.66
CA GLN A 57 -10.07 -9.28 16.26
C GLN A 57 -8.56 -9.20 16.04
N LEU A 58 -7.98 -10.23 15.43
CA LEU A 58 -6.55 -10.29 15.10
C LEU A 58 -6.21 -9.65 13.75
N PHE A 59 -7.14 -8.89 13.19
CA PHE A 59 -7.03 -8.25 11.89
C PHE A 59 -7.76 -6.91 11.89
N VAL A 60 -7.52 -6.13 10.84
CA VAL A 60 -8.29 -4.91 10.56
C VAL A 60 -8.88 -5.00 9.16
N TRP A 61 -10.14 -4.59 8.99
CA TRP A 61 -10.72 -4.37 7.68
C TRP A 61 -10.11 -3.12 7.05
N LEU A 62 -9.59 -3.23 5.83
CA LEU A 62 -9.06 -2.09 5.08
C LEU A 62 -10.15 -1.39 4.27
N THR A 63 -11.27 -2.07 4.04
CA THR A 63 -12.41 -1.55 3.29
C THR A 63 -13.71 -1.70 4.08
N LYS A 64 -14.60 -0.73 3.94
CA LYS A 64 -15.88 -0.69 4.66
C LYS A 64 -16.83 -1.82 4.24
N ASP A 65 -16.74 -2.25 2.99
CA ASP A 65 -17.52 -3.37 2.43
C ASP A 65 -16.89 -4.75 2.72
N LYS A 66 -15.86 -4.81 3.58
CA LYS A 66 -15.18 -6.04 3.98
C LYS A 66 -14.60 -6.85 2.81
N THR A 67 -14.16 -6.17 1.77
CA THR A 67 -13.51 -6.82 0.62
C THR A 67 -12.00 -6.98 0.78
N ARG A 68 -11.39 -6.31 1.76
CA ARG A 68 -9.96 -6.42 2.02
C ARG A 68 -9.65 -6.30 3.51
N ALA A 69 -8.82 -7.22 4.03
CA ALA A 69 -8.37 -7.23 5.42
C ALA A 69 -6.85 -7.37 5.53
N LYS A 70 -6.31 -6.92 6.67
CA LYS A 70 -4.89 -6.95 7.00
C LYS A 70 -4.67 -7.58 8.37
N LEU A 71 -3.70 -8.50 8.46
CA LEU A 71 -3.09 -8.95 9.71
C LEU A 71 -1.63 -8.46 9.71
N GLY A 72 -1.20 -7.85 10.80
CA GLY A 72 0.16 -7.34 10.96
C GLY A 72 0.70 -7.66 12.35
N ARG A 73 2.03 -7.57 12.54
CA ARG A 73 2.66 -7.86 13.83
C ARG A 73 2.14 -6.98 14.96
N LYS A 74 1.89 -5.70 14.71
CA LYS A 74 1.32 -4.78 15.70
C LYS A 74 -0.18 -4.76 15.53
N LEU A 75 -0.85 -5.33 16.51
CA LEU A 75 -2.27 -5.11 16.74
C LEU A 75 -2.43 -4.14 17.91
N TYR A 76 -3.58 -3.46 17.96
CA TYR A 76 -3.97 -2.47 18.96
C TYR A 76 -3.40 -2.71 20.37
N GLN A 77 -2.95 -1.63 21.05
CA GLN A 77 -2.70 -1.58 22.48
C GLN A 77 -1.62 -2.53 23.04
N ASN A 78 -0.46 -2.62 22.37
CA ASN A 78 0.70 -3.40 22.85
C ASN A 78 0.65 -4.93 22.70
N ALA A 79 -0.33 -5.51 22.03
CA ALA A 79 -0.27 -6.92 21.66
C ALA A 79 0.50 -7.11 20.33
N GLU A 80 1.43 -8.04 20.28
CA GLU A 80 2.16 -8.42 19.09
C GLU A 80 1.64 -9.75 18.56
N LEU A 81 1.23 -9.80 17.28
CA LEU A 81 0.85 -11.06 16.64
C LEU A 81 2.08 -11.84 16.21
N ASN A 82 2.16 -13.09 16.66
CA ASN A 82 3.13 -14.06 16.13
C ASN A 82 2.49 -14.79 14.94
N LEU A 83 2.56 -14.15 13.75
CA LEU A 83 2.04 -14.71 12.51
C LEU A 83 2.99 -15.80 11.99
N THR A 84 2.45 -17.00 11.76
CA THR A 84 3.21 -18.11 11.19
C THR A 84 2.43 -18.83 10.09
N ALA A 85 3.16 -19.45 9.16
CA ALA A 85 2.59 -20.26 8.09
C ALA A 85 3.33 -21.59 7.98
N PHE A 86 2.70 -22.57 7.31
CA PHE A 86 3.25 -23.91 7.05
C PHE A 86 3.63 -24.65 8.34
N ASP A 87 2.64 -24.85 9.22
CA ASP A 87 2.78 -25.48 10.53
C ASP A 87 3.83 -24.81 11.42
N GLY A 88 3.88 -23.48 11.38
CA GLY A 88 4.81 -22.67 12.17
C GLY A 88 6.22 -22.55 11.59
N ALA A 89 6.51 -23.18 10.44
CA ALA A 89 7.86 -23.20 9.86
C ALA A 89 8.34 -21.85 9.36
N ILE A 90 7.43 -20.95 8.97
CA ILE A 90 7.75 -19.64 8.37
C ILE A 90 7.10 -18.53 9.18
N PRO A 91 7.89 -17.61 9.77
CA PRO A 91 7.35 -16.40 10.37
C PRO A 91 6.89 -15.45 9.26
N ILE A 92 5.74 -14.81 9.48
CA ILE A 92 5.13 -13.84 8.55
C ILE A 92 5.10 -12.47 9.21
N GLN A 93 5.38 -11.43 8.44
CA GLN A 93 5.35 -10.06 8.93
C GLN A 93 3.98 -9.42 8.77
N GLU A 94 3.35 -9.66 7.63
CA GLU A 94 2.05 -9.10 7.28
C GLU A 94 1.29 -10.03 6.35
N VAL A 95 -0.03 -10.02 6.46
CA VAL A 95 -0.94 -10.72 5.55
C VAL A 95 -1.99 -9.75 5.06
N ILE A 96 -2.20 -9.72 3.76
CA ILE A 96 -3.36 -9.08 3.13
C ILE A 96 -4.22 -10.18 2.52
N VAL A 97 -5.52 -10.13 2.80
CA VAL A 97 -6.51 -11.00 2.16
C VAL A 97 -7.53 -10.16 1.42
N ASP A 98 -7.82 -10.55 0.19
CA ASP A 98 -8.83 -9.93 -0.65
C ASP A 98 -9.99 -10.87 -0.88
N PHE A 99 -11.20 -10.36 -0.80
CA PHE A 99 -12.44 -11.08 -1.08
C PHE A 99 -13.07 -10.54 -2.37
N ALA A 100 -13.66 -11.44 -3.16
CA ALA A 100 -14.47 -11.08 -4.31
C ALA A 100 -15.64 -12.06 -4.41
N ASP A 101 -16.83 -11.55 -4.75
CA ASP A 101 -18.07 -12.32 -4.79
C ASP A 101 -18.36 -13.05 -3.46
N GLY A 102 -18.04 -12.41 -2.32
CA GLY A 102 -18.25 -12.97 -0.99
C GLY A 102 -17.32 -14.11 -0.60
N LYS A 103 -16.23 -14.35 -1.33
CA LYS A 103 -15.28 -15.43 -1.09
C LYS A 103 -13.84 -14.96 -1.16
N LEU A 104 -12.95 -15.69 -0.50
CA LEU A 104 -11.50 -15.44 -0.56
C LEU A 104 -11.01 -15.49 -2.02
N ASN A 105 -10.31 -14.45 -2.42
CA ASN A 105 -9.88 -14.23 -3.80
C ASN A 105 -8.37 -14.24 -3.99
N LEU A 106 -7.65 -13.51 -3.14
CA LEU A 106 -6.20 -13.35 -3.18
C LEU A 106 -5.67 -13.29 -1.75
N ILE A 107 -4.51 -13.89 -1.52
CA ILE A 107 -3.76 -13.83 -0.27
C ILE A 107 -2.36 -13.31 -0.61
N THR A 108 -1.90 -12.32 0.11
CA THR A 108 -0.52 -11.82 0.04
C THR A 108 0.13 -12.00 1.40
N LEU A 109 1.20 -12.77 1.47
CA LEU A 109 2.02 -12.97 2.67
C LEU A 109 3.34 -12.23 2.50
N SER A 110 3.62 -11.24 3.32
CA SER A 110 4.94 -10.66 3.48
C SER A 110 5.76 -11.53 4.45
N ILE A 111 6.63 -12.35 3.89
CA ILE A 111 7.49 -13.27 4.66
C ILE A 111 8.66 -12.51 5.28
N TYR A 112 9.19 -11.58 4.53
CA TYR A 112 10.25 -10.68 4.95
C TYR A 112 10.14 -9.36 4.18
N ASN A 113 10.35 -8.27 4.89
CA ASN A 113 10.71 -6.99 4.31
C ASN A 113 11.70 -6.26 5.24
N ARG A 114 12.66 -5.57 4.65
CA ARG A 114 13.74 -4.92 5.38
C ARG A 114 13.23 -3.75 6.24
N GLY A 115 12.22 -3.05 5.80
CA GLY A 115 11.67 -1.90 6.50
C GLY A 115 11.07 -2.22 7.87
N ASP A 116 10.46 -3.41 8.03
CA ASP A 116 9.87 -3.85 9.31
C ASP A 116 10.73 -4.87 10.06
N GLY A 117 11.54 -5.64 9.35
CA GLY A 117 12.31 -6.76 9.92
C GLY A 117 13.79 -6.49 10.13
N GLY A 118 14.30 -5.32 9.69
CA GLY A 118 15.73 -5.07 9.65
C GLY A 118 16.46 -5.97 8.63
N THR A 119 17.76 -6.15 8.79
CA THR A 119 18.55 -6.99 7.89
C THR A 119 18.37 -8.48 8.19
N ILE A 120 18.33 -9.30 7.14
CA ILE A 120 18.27 -10.77 7.23
C ILE A 120 19.56 -11.38 6.68
N SER A 121 20.03 -12.49 7.28
CA SER A 121 21.18 -13.22 6.74
C SER A 121 20.83 -13.89 5.39
N ALA A 122 21.85 -14.09 4.53
CA ALA A 122 21.66 -14.82 3.27
C ALA A 122 21.11 -16.23 3.51
N LYS A 123 21.58 -16.89 4.56
CA LYS A 123 21.13 -18.23 4.94
C LYS A 123 19.65 -18.23 5.30
N ASP A 124 19.21 -17.37 6.22
CA ASP A 124 17.82 -17.35 6.70
C ASP A 124 16.87 -16.95 5.56
N PHE A 125 17.27 -16.02 4.70
CA PHE A 125 16.49 -15.63 3.52
C PHE A 125 16.30 -16.81 2.57
N SER A 126 17.39 -17.52 2.24
CA SER A 126 17.37 -18.69 1.36
C SER A 126 16.57 -19.85 1.97
N GLU A 127 16.67 -20.07 3.28
CA GLU A 127 15.86 -21.08 3.99
C GLU A 127 14.38 -20.77 3.91
N ARG A 128 13.95 -19.53 4.18
CA ARG A 128 12.54 -19.11 4.06
C ARG A 128 12.04 -19.27 2.63
N PHE A 129 12.81 -18.82 1.65
CA PHE A 129 12.48 -18.96 0.23
C PHE A 129 12.28 -20.42 -0.18
N THR A 130 13.27 -21.27 0.16
CA THR A 130 13.26 -22.69 -0.20
C THR A 130 12.12 -23.45 0.49
N THR A 131 11.92 -23.21 1.79
CA THR A 131 10.87 -23.86 2.57
C THR A 131 9.49 -23.48 2.05
N THR A 132 9.25 -22.17 1.81
CA THR A 132 7.99 -21.69 1.22
C THR A 132 7.76 -22.29 -0.16
N GLY A 133 8.79 -22.33 -1.01
CA GLY A 133 8.67 -22.87 -2.37
C GLY A 133 8.34 -24.36 -2.36
N LYS A 134 8.97 -25.16 -1.50
CA LYS A 134 8.66 -26.60 -1.33
C LYS A 134 7.23 -26.82 -0.84
N ALA A 135 6.79 -26.04 0.16
CA ALA A 135 5.44 -26.12 0.69
C ALA A 135 4.40 -25.80 -0.40
N MET A 136 4.60 -24.72 -1.16
CA MET A 136 3.70 -24.35 -2.25
C MET A 136 3.64 -25.38 -3.37
N GLY A 137 4.78 -25.96 -3.76
CA GLY A 137 4.80 -27.04 -4.75
C GLY A 137 3.99 -28.26 -4.30
N LYS A 138 4.05 -28.62 -3.00
CA LYS A 138 3.25 -29.69 -2.41
C LYS A 138 1.75 -29.35 -2.38
N ILE A 139 1.40 -28.13 -1.95
CA ILE A 139 0.02 -27.69 -1.82
C ILE A 139 -0.67 -27.60 -3.20
N LEU A 140 -0.02 -27.02 -4.19
CA LEU A 140 -0.60 -26.81 -5.51
C LEU A 140 -0.49 -28.04 -6.42
N GLY A 141 0.39 -29.00 -6.10
CA GLY A 141 0.58 -30.22 -6.87
C GLY A 141 1.13 -30.01 -8.27
N THR A 142 1.82 -28.88 -8.50
CA THR A 142 2.38 -28.52 -9.83
C THR A 142 3.85 -28.10 -9.68
N ALA A 143 4.63 -28.31 -10.74
CA ALA A 143 6.01 -27.85 -10.79
C ALA A 143 6.08 -26.32 -10.90
N PRO A 144 7.03 -25.65 -10.20
CA PRO A 144 7.25 -24.24 -10.34
C PRO A 144 7.84 -23.88 -11.70
N ARG A 145 7.52 -22.66 -12.17
CA ARG A 145 8.21 -22.02 -13.29
C ARG A 145 9.06 -20.90 -12.73
N ARG A 146 10.33 -20.86 -13.13
CA ARG A 146 11.20 -19.74 -12.76
C ARG A 146 10.69 -18.45 -13.40
N ARG A 147 10.73 -17.38 -12.63
CA ARG A 147 10.46 -16.02 -13.06
C ARG A 147 11.73 -15.21 -12.84
N GLU A 148 12.25 -14.65 -13.89
CA GLU A 148 13.43 -13.79 -13.89
C GLU A 148 12.99 -12.34 -14.02
N ALA A 149 13.75 -11.43 -13.41
CA ALA A 149 13.53 -10.01 -13.59
C ALA A 149 13.70 -9.62 -15.06
N ASP A 150 12.79 -8.81 -15.56
CA ASP A 150 12.86 -8.23 -16.91
C ASP A 150 12.41 -6.77 -16.84
N SER A 151 13.35 -5.90 -16.54
CA SER A 151 13.09 -4.47 -16.40
C SER A 151 12.56 -3.82 -17.69
N ARG A 152 12.87 -4.39 -18.87
CA ARG A 152 12.34 -3.89 -20.16
C ARG A 152 10.83 -4.10 -20.25
N ASN A 153 10.32 -5.15 -19.61
CA ASN A 153 8.90 -5.48 -19.55
C ASN A 153 8.24 -5.11 -18.22
N GLY A 154 8.91 -4.31 -17.38
CA GLY A 154 8.37 -3.84 -16.09
C GLY A 154 8.31 -4.93 -15.02
N LEU A 155 9.07 -6.01 -15.17
CA LEU A 155 9.18 -7.07 -14.18
C LEU A 155 10.45 -6.83 -13.35
N LEU A 156 10.27 -6.41 -12.11
CA LEU A 156 11.37 -6.08 -11.18
C LEU A 156 11.59 -7.14 -10.10
N THR A 157 10.92 -8.28 -10.22
CA THR A 157 10.96 -9.34 -9.21
C THR A 157 11.40 -10.65 -9.84
N GLU A 158 12.11 -11.42 -9.06
CA GLU A 158 12.53 -12.78 -9.38
C GLU A 158 11.83 -13.78 -8.47
N GLY A 159 11.84 -15.07 -8.85
CA GLY A 159 11.28 -16.12 -8.02
C GLY A 159 10.67 -17.26 -8.79
N PHE A 160 9.60 -17.83 -8.24
CA PHE A 160 8.88 -18.95 -8.81
C PHE A 160 7.38 -18.75 -8.85
N GLY A 161 6.76 -19.18 -9.94
CA GLY A 161 5.31 -19.20 -10.11
C GLY A 161 4.79 -20.63 -10.27
N TRP A 162 3.65 -20.93 -9.67
CA TRP A 162 2.88 -22.15 -9.83
C TRP A 162 1.52 -21.80 -10.42
N HIS A 163 1.04 -22.62 -11.32
CA HIS A 163 -0.29 -22.45 -11.92
C HIS A 163 -1.02 -23.78 -12.00
N SER A 164 -2.23 -23.80 -11.46
CA SER A 164 -3.15 -24.93 -11.53
C SER A 164 -4.57 -24.41 -11.75
N GLN A 165 -5.23 -24.91 -12.77
CA GLN A 165 -6.64 -24.57 -13.03
C GLN A 165 -7.59 -25.02 -11.91
N LYS A 166 -7.20 -26.00 -11.08
CA LYS A 166 -8.02 -26.54 -10.00
C LYS A 166 -7.76 -25.87 -8.66
N THR A 167 -6.49 -25.59 -8.36
CA THR A 167 -6.08 -25.12 -7.04
C THR A 167 -5.72 -23.66 -6.98
N GLY A 168 -5.37 -23.04 -8.12
CA GLY A 168 -5.07 -21.61 -8.20
C GLY A 168 -3.66 -21.32 -8.70
N THR A 169 -3.24 -20.08 -8.52
CA THR A 169 -1.93 -19.57 -8.94
C THR A 169 -1.19 -19.07 -7.72
N ALA A 170 0.09 -19.41 -7.57
CA ALA A 170 0.95 -18.82 -6.56
C ALA A 170 2.18 -18.18 -7.21
N LEU A 171 2.70 -17.15 -6.56
CA LEU A 171 3.90 -16.43 -6.96
C LEU A 171 4.74 -16.13 -5.72
N LEU A 172 5.87 -16.80 -5.58
CA LEU A 172 6.88 -16.52 -4.57
C LEU A 172 7.96 -15.67 -5.21
N GLU A 173 8.13 -14.45 -4.72
CA GLU A 173 8.98 -13.46 -5.36
C GLU A 173 9.82 -12.66 -4.37
N HIS A 174 10.94 -12.17 -4.85
CA HIS A 174 11.87 -11.29 -4.15
C HIS A 174 12.42 -10.24 -5.11
N ASN A 175 13.14 -9.24 -4.58
CA ASN A 175 13.82 -8.26 -5.42
C ASN A 175 14.96 -8.90 -6.23
N GLU A 176 15.24 -8.28 -7.37
CA GLU A 176 16.37 -8.66 -8.24
C GLU A 176 17.67 -8.77 -7.42
N SER A 177 18.47 -9.79 -7.71
CA SER A 177 19.76 -10.07 -7.05
C SER A 177 19.74 -10.39 -5.54
N ALA A 178 18.58 -10.57 -4.91
CA ALA A 178 18.48 -10.87 -3.47
C ALA A 178 19.08 -12.23 -3.10
N MET A 179 19.09 -13.19 -4.00
CA MET A 179 19.65 -14.53 -3.80
C MET A 179 21.16 -14.60 -4.05
N GLU A 180 21.72 -13.56 -4.65
CA GLU A 180 23.15 -13.40 -4.91
C GLU A 180 23.77 -12.51 -3.82
N ASP A 181 24.67 -11.62 -4.18
CA ASP A 181 25.33 -10.67 -3.26
C ASP A 181 24.55 -9.37 -3.08
N GLY A 182 23.35 -9.26 -3.66
CA GLY A 182 22.50 -8.09 -3.57
C GLY A 182 21.84 -7.90 -2.20
N GLU A 183 21.39 -6.69 -1.92
CA GLU A 183 20.58 -6.41 -0.74
C GLU A 183 19.25 -7.15 -0.80
N ARG A 184 18.84 -7.71 0.34
CA ARG A 184 17.56 -8.42 0.51
C ARG A 184 16.53 -7.44 1.01
N GLU A 185 15.60 -7.08 0.13
CA GLU A 185 14.61 -6.06 0.41
C GLU A 185 13.29 -6.66 0.86
N PHE A 186 12.83 -7.69 0.14
CA PHE A 186 11.60 -8.38 0.48
C PHE A 186 11.59 -9.85 0.00
N LEU A 187 10.74 -10.63 0.66
CA LEU A 187 10.32 -11.97 0.23
C LEU A 187 8.80 -12.05 0.43
N ARG A 188 8.07 -12.31 -0.65
CA ARG A 188 6.62 -12.26 -0.67
C ARG A 188 6.01 -13.46 -1.38
N LEU A 189 4.95 -14.00 -0.81
CA LEU A 189 4.12 -15.04 -1.44
C LEU A 189 2.73 -14.47 -1.72
N ARG A 190 2.29 -14.53 -2.98
CA ARG A 190 0.93 -14.21 -3.38
C ARG A 190 0.24 -15.46 -3.87
N ILE A 191 -1.01 -15.68 -3.49
CA ILE A 191 -1.79 -16.87 -3.87
C ILE A 191 -3.17 -16.40 -4.30
N ALA A 192 -3.58 -16.77 -5.52
CA ALA A 192 -4.85 -16.39 -6.10
C ALA A 192 -5.70 -17.64 -6.39
N ARG A 193 -7.00 -17.58 -6.13
CA ARG A 193 -7.94 -18.65 -6.48
C ARG A 193 -8.01 -18.85 -7.99
N PRO A 194 -8.52 -20.02 -8.47
CA PRO A 194 -8.83 -20.19 -9.89
C PRO A 194 -9.85 -19.13 -10.33
N GLY A 195 -9.56 -18.43 -11.42
CA GLY A 195 -10.43 -17.35 -11.92
C GLY A 195 -10.51 -16.11 -11.01
N ALA A 196 -9.48 -15.88 -10.19
CA ALA A 196 -9.42 -14.72 -9.31
C ALA A 196 -9.62 -13.40 -10.07
N LYS A 197 -10.39 -12.50 -9.45
CA LYS A 197 -10.72 -11.19 -10.01
C LYS A 197 -9.69 -10.12 -9.60
N GLY A 198 -9.57 -9.09 -10.43
CA GLY A 198 -8.71 -7.94 -10.19
C GLY A 198 -7.39 -7.97 -10.97
N GLN A 199 -6.84 -6.80 -11.20
CA GLN A 199 -5.64 -6.61 -12.03
C GLN A 199 -4.40 -7.30 -11.45
N LEU A 200 -4.24 -7.24 -10.13
CA LEU A 200 -3.12 -7.88 -9.45
C LEU A 200 -3.15 -9.40 -9.60
N ALA A 201 -4.33 -10.02 -9.44
CA ALA A 201 -4.50 -11.46 -9.65
C ALA A 201 -4.25 -11.85 -11.12
N ALA A 202 -4.72 -11.05 -12.08
CA ALA A 202 -4.46 -11.26 -13.50
C ALA A 202 -2.97 -11.17 -13.84
N SER A 203 -2.23 -10.25 -13.21
CA SER A 203 -0.79 -10.08 -13.45
C SER A 203 0.04 -11.27 -12.95
N MET A 204 -0.44 -12.02 -11.95
CA MET A 204 0.27 -13.18 -11.42
C MET A 204 0.38 -14.34 -12.41
N ALA A 205 -0.59 -14.51 -13.28
CA ALA A 205 -0.59 -15.56 -14.30
C ALA A 205 0.40 -15.28 -15.45
N ASN A 206 0.86 -14.05 -15.59
CA ASN A 206 1.77 -13.66 -16.65
C ASN A 206 3.24 -13.82 -16.21
N THR A 207 3.89 -14.88 -16.72
CA THR A 207 5.30 -15.17 -16.42
C THR A 207 6.30 -14.38 -17.27
N ARG A 208 5.85 -13.62 -18.27
CA ARG A 208 6.72 -12.93 -19.24
C ARG A 208 6.85 -11.41 -19.01
N GLY A 209 6.28 -10.89 -17.97
CA GLY A 209 6.37 -9.47 -17.63
C GLY A 209 5.14 -8.98 -16.92
N GLY A 210 5.30 -7.95 -16.09
CA GLY A 210 4.20 -7.26 -15.44
C GLY A 210 3.25 -6.70 -16.50
N THR A 211 2.00 -7.08 -16.44
CA THR A 211 0.97 -6.44 -17.25
C THR A 211 0.45 -5.24 -16.47
N ALA A 212 0.98 -4.06 -16.76
CA ALA A 212 0.25 -2.86 -16.43
C ALA A 212 -1.10 -2.89 -17.16
N ALA A 213 -2.14 -2.37 -16.51
CA ALA A 213 -3.43 -2.20 -17.17
C ALA A 213 -3.24 -1.35 -18.44
N LYS A 214 -3.91 -1.73 -19.51
CA LYS A 214 -3.90 -0.93 -20.72
C LYS A 214 -4.59 0.40 -20.47
N LEU A 215 -3.97 1.48 -20.90
CA LEU A 215 -4.51 2.83 -20.72
C LEU A 215 -5.93 2.96 -21.26
N GLY A 216 -6.22 2.36 -22.43
CA GLY A 216 -7.54 2.40 -23.07
C GLY A 216 -8.64 1.62 -22.32
N ASP A 217 -8.29 0.77 -21.37
CA ASP A 217 -9.28 0.00 -20.59
C ASP A 217 -9.67 0.69 -19.27
N LEU A 218 -8.87 1.64 -18.78
CA LEU A 218 -9.08 2.30 -17.49
C LEU A 218 -10.43 3.06 -17.39
N PRO A 219 -10.95 3.72 -18.44
CA PRO A 219 -12.24 4.38 -18.36
C PRO A 219 -13.41 3.46 -18.01
N ARG A 220 -13.27 2.14 -18.16
CA ARG A 220 -14.30 1.14 -17.75
C ARG A 220 -14.46 1.06 -16.23
N ASN A 221 -13.49 1.58 -15.48
CA ASN A 221 -13.56 1.65 -14.01
C ASN A 221 -14.32 2.90 -13.52
N LEU A 222 -14.74 3.79 -14.40
CA LEU A 222 -15.55 4.94 -14.01
C LEU A 222 -16.95 4.53 -13.60
N MET A 223 -17.42 5.13 -12.50
CA MET A 223 -18.78 5.13 -12.05
C MET A 223 -19.35 6.55 -12.19
N ARG A 224 -20.58 6.63 -12.65
CA ARG A 224 -21.36 7.88 -12.67
C ARG A 224 -22.65 7.60 -11.92
N SER A 225 -22.89 8.36 -10.83
CA SER A 225 -24.11 8.22 -10.03
C SER A 225 -25.18 9.24 -10.45
N ASP A 226 -26.40 8.97 -10.07
CA ASP A 226 -27.55 9.88 -10.31
C ASP A 226 -27.36 11.22 -9.58
N ASP A 227 -26.65 11.22 -8.44
CA ASP A 227 -26.33 12.42 -7.68
C ASP A 227 -25.26 13.29 -8.35
N GLY A 228 -24.63 12.80 -9.41
CA GLY A 228 -23.64 13.53 -10.20
C GLY A 228 -22.20 13.22 -9.83
N ASP A 229 -21.94 12.26 -8.96
CA ASP A 229 -20.59 11.80 -8.68
C ASP A 229 -20.02 11.07 -9.89
N VAL A 230 -18.80 11.44 -10.28
CA VAL A 230 -17.98 10.75 -11.28
C VAL A 230 -16.72 10.30 -10.59
N PHE A 231 -16.49 8.99 -10.47
CA PHE A 231 -15.34 8.49 -9.74
C PHE A 231 -14.82 7.16 -10.24
N ILE A 232 -13.55 6.91 -9.96
CA ILE A 232 -12.85 5.65 -10.25
C ILE A 232 -13.14 4.66 -9.14
N ARG A 233 -13.68 3.50 -9.50
CA ARG A 233 -13.88 2.36 -8.59
C ARG A 233 -12.74 1.35 -8.69
N ASN A 234 -12.76 0.35 -7.79
CA ASN A 234 -11.77 -0.74 -7.75
C ASN A 234 -10.34 -0.27 -7.44
N LEU A 235 -10.19 0.88 -6.79
CA LEU A 235 -8.91 1.31 -6.24
C LEU A 235 -8.63 0.53 -4.95
N PRO A 236 -7.53 -0.23 -4.88
CA PRO A 236 -7.21 -0.99 -3.68
C PRO A 236 -6.91 -0.05 -2.51
N MET A 237 -7.32 -0.44 -1.30
CA MET A 237 -6.95 0.26 -0.08
C MET A 237 -5.64 -0.30 0.45
N VAL A 238 -4.71 0.59 0.73
CA VAL A 238 -3.46 0.32 1.46
C VAL A 238 -3.45 1.19 2.69
N ASP A 239 -3.33 0.59 3.86
CA ASP A 239 -3.20 1.33 5.11
C ASP A 239 -1.73 1.62 5.37
N GLN A 240 -1.37 2.91 5.45
CA GLN A 240 -0.02 3.35 5.73
C GLN A 240 0.45 3.05 7.17
N GLY A 241 -0.48 2.75 8.08
CA GLY A 241 -0.21 2.60 9.50
C GLY A 241 0.23 3.92 10.16
N ASP A 242 0.98 3.80 11.25
CA ASP A 242 1.46 4.95 12.05
C ASP A 242 2.70 5.63 11.45
N LYS A 243 3.22 5.14 10.33
CA LYS A 243 4.42 5.68 9.67
C LYS A 243 4.06 6.83 8.73
N GLY A 244 5.00 7.73 8.49
CA GLY A 244 4.91 8.81 7.51
C GLY A 244 4.87 8.36 6.04
N TYR A 245 4.21 7.24 5.75
CA TYR A 245 4.22 6.55 4.46
C TYR A 245 3.04 6.89 3.55
N CYS A 246 2.37 8.02 3.76
CA CYS A 246 1.22 8.42 2.92
C CYS A 246 1.56 8.48 1.43
N VAL A 247 2.74 8.98 1.08
CA VAL A 247 3.23 9.06 -0.30
C VAL A 247 3.42 7.66 -0.88
N VAL A 248 4.10 6.80 -0.13
CA VAL A 248 4.42 5.43 -0.52
C VAL A 248 3.17 4.58 -0.66
N ALA A 249 2.27 4.65 0.32
CA ALA A 249 1.00 3.93 0.30
C ALA A 249 0.10 4.36 -0.87
N SER A 250 -0.01 5.67 -1.13
CA SER A 250 -0.78 6.19 -2.27
C SER A 250 -0.17 5.75 -3.60
N THR A 251 1.16 5.71 -3.71
CA THR A 251 1.87 5.21 -4.91
C THR A 251 1.62 3.71 -5.11
N GLN A 252 1.70 2.90 -4.03
CA GLN A 252 1.37 1.47 -4.09
C GLN A 252 -0.06 1.25 -4.58
N ARG A 253 -1.03 2.01 -4.08
CA ARG A 253 -2.44 1.92 -4.51
C ARG A 253 -2.59 2.15 -6.01
N ALA A 254 -1.91 3.16 -6.56
CA ALA A 254 -1.90 3.40 -8.00
C ALA A 254 -1.28 2.23 -8.77
N PHE A 255 -0.16 1.68 -8.32
CA PHE A 255 0.48 0.53 -8.95
C PHE A 255 -0.38 -0.72 -8.89
N GLU A 256 -0.96 -1.06 -7.74
CA GLU A 256 -1.86 -2.21 -7.61
C GLU A 256 -3.10 -2.06 -8.52
N TYR A 257 -3.65 -0.85 -8.63
CA TYR A 257 -4.76 -0.54 -9.54
C TYR A 257 -4.39 -0.82 -11.01
N TYR A 258 -3.13 -0.62 -11.38
CA TYR A 258 -2.60 -0.97 -12.71
C TYR A 258 -2.13 -2.43 -12.82
N GLY A 259 -2.26 -3.23 -11.77
CA GLY A 259 -1.77 -4.61 -11.76
C GLY A 259 -0.25 -4.73 -11.57
N ILE A 260 0.40 -3.68 -11.12
CA ILE A 260 1.82 -3.64 -10.82
C ILE A 260 2.01 -4.04 -9.36
N GLY A 261 2.72 -5.12 -9.12
CA GLY A 261 2.89 -5.71 -7.80
C GLY A 261 4.06 -5.14 -6.99
N ALA A 262 4.22 -3.82 -6.95
CA ALA A 262 5.16 -3.17 -6.05
C ALA A 262 4.50 -2.97 -4.67
N ASP A 263 5.22 -3.29 -3.58
CA ASP A 263 4.73 -3.03 -2.23
C ASP A 263 5.31 -1.75 -1.64
N MET A 264 4.69 -1.32 -0.55
CA MET A 264 5.03 -0.08 0.15
C MET A 264 6.51 -0.02 0.55
N HIS A 265 7.09 -1.12 0.99
CA HIS A 265 8.48 -1.16 1.45
C HIS A 265 9.46 -1.04 0.30
N GLN A 266 9.16 -1.67 -0.83
CA GLN A 266 9.93 -1.52 -2.06
C GLN A 266 9.90 -0.07 -2.56
N ILE A 267 8.72 0.55 -2.54
CA ILE A 267 8.56 1.95 -2.94
C ILE A 267 9.27 2.89 -1.96
N ALA A 268 9.19 2.61 -0.64
CA ALA A 268 9.85 3.40 0.39
C ALA A 268 11.36 3.45 0.23
N GLN A 269 11.98 2.32 -0.13
CA GLN A 269 13.42 2.27 -0.40
C GLN A 269 13.81 3.07 -1.64
N ILE A 270 13.04 2.94 -2.70
CA ILE A 270 13.25 3.72 -3.93
C ILE A 270 13.12 5.22 -3.66
N ALA A 271 12.15 5.61 -2.83
CA ALA A 271 11.86 7.00 -2.53
C ALA A 271 12.70 7.57 -1.37
N GLU A 272 13.68 6.81 -0.86
CA GLU A 272 14.49 7.18 0.32
C GLU A 272 13.63 7.70 1.49
N SER A 273 12.50 7.03 1.72
CA SER A 273 11.49 7.45 2.70
C SER A 273 11.96 7.20 4.12
N ASP A 274 11.85 8.21 4.99
CA ASP A 274 12.06 8.09 6.42
C ASP A 274 10.74 7.72 7.13
N PRO A 275 10.69 6.67 7.96
CA PRO A 275 9.48 6.26 8.66
C PRO A 275 8.93 7.32 9.64
N GLU A 276 9.79 8.17 10.19
CA GLU A 276 9.43 9.19 11.18
C GLU A 276 9.14 10.55 10.53
N GLN A 277 9.97 10.95 9.56
CA GLN A 277 9.84 12.25 8.89
C GLN A 277 8.96 12.20 7.63
N GLY A 278 8.65 11.00 7.16
CA GLY A 278 7.88 10.78 5.95
C GLY A 278 8.70 10.93 4.68
N THR A 279 8.00 11.12 3.57
CA THR A 279 8.60 11.26 2.24
C THR A 279 8.35 12.67 1.72
N SER A 280 9.41 13.38 1.39
CA SER A 280 9.28 14.63 0.65
C SER A 280 8.64 14.36 -0.71
N THR A 281 7.57 15.07 -1.04
CA THR A 281 6.87 14.94 -2.34
C THR A 281 7.81 15.21 -3.51
N LEU A 282 8.74 16.15 -3.35
CA LEU A 282 9.72 16.45 -4.39
C LEU A 282 10.73 15.31 -4.54
N THR A 283 11.23 14.75 -3.43
CA THR A 283 12.14 13.60 -3.46
C THR A 283 11.46 12.39 -4.13
N MET A 284 10.22 12.08 -3.72
CA MET A 284 9.46 11.02 -4.37
C MET A 284 9.29 11.25 -5.87
N ALA A 285 8.89 12.45 -6.29
CA ALA A 285 8.72 12.77 -7.71
C ALA A 285 10.02 12.56 -8.49
N LYS A 286 11.17 12.95 -7.93
CA LYS A 286 12.49 12.76 -8.54
C LYS A 286 12.84 11.27 -8.67
N GLU A 287 12.65 10.51 -7.61
CA GLU A 287 13.01 9.09 -7.60
C GLU A 287 12.06 8.27 -8.49
N LEU A 288 10.77 8.57 -8.48
CA LEU A 288 9.82 7.94 -9.39
C LEU A 288 10.12 8.25 -10.86
N ASP A 289 10.46 9.50 -11.19
CA ASP A 289 10.83 9.89 -12.56
C ASP A 289 12.04 9.11 -13.11
N LYS A 290 12.99 8.74 -12.21
CA LYS A 290 14.14 7.91 -12.59
C LYS A 290 13.79 6.46 -12.92
N ILE A 291 12.73 5.93 -12.35
CA ILE A 291 12.43 4.49 -12.37
C ILE A 291 11.05 4.15 -12.92
N ASP A 292 10.18 5.12 -13.18
CA ASP A 292 8.80 4.92 -13.62
C ASP A 292 8.72 4.05 -14.89
N TYR A 293 9.67 4.20 -15.81
CA TYR A 293 9.75 3.37 -17.01
C TYR A 293 9.90 1.87 -16.71
N ARG A 294 10.52 1.52 -15.56
CA ARG A 294 10.67 0.12 -15.13
C ARG A 294 9.32 -0.48 -14.75
N PHE A 295 8.39 0.34 -14.25
CA PHE A 295 7.02 -0.05 -13.92
C PHE A 295 6.05 0.08 -15.11
N LYS A 296 6.55 0.37 -16.32
CA LYS A 296 5.70 0.67 -17.48
C LYS A 296 4.70 1.79 -17.19
N THR A 297 5.15 2.77 -16.46
CA THR A 297 4.44 4.01 -16.19
C THR A 297 5.25 5.21 -16.63
N ARG A 298 4.65 6.36 -16.60
CA ARG A 298 5.27 7.65 -16.79
C ARG A 298 4.68 8.61 -15.76
N LEU A 299 5.54 9.32 -15.05
CA LEU A 299 5.14 10.34 -14.11
C LEU A 299 4.81 11.65 -14.86
N ASP A 300 3.55 12.10 -14.76
CA ASP A 300 3.14 13.43 -15.17
C ASP A 300 2.99 14.32 -13.92
N ILE A 301 3.68 15.45 -13.90
CA ILE A 301 3.60 16.44 -12.81
C ILE A 301 2.73 17.61 -13.31
N ILE A 302 1.53 17.73 -12.74
CA ILE A 302 0.57 18.79 -13.11
C ILE A 302 0.98 20.12 -12.48
N GLY A 303 1.40 20.08 -11.22
CA GLY A 303 1.89 21.23 -10.48
C GLY A 303 2.44 20.86 -9.11
N MET A 304 3.30 21.73 -8.56
CA MET A 304 3.91 21.59 -7.24
C MET A 304 4.01 22.95 -6.54
N GLY A 305 4.07 22.89 -5.20
CA GLY A 305 4.19 24.07 -4.33
C GLY A 305 2.84 24.79 -4.12
N GLY A 306 2.80 25.68 -3.16
CA GLY A 306 1.58 26.45 -2.83
C GLY A 306 1.78 27.97 -3.05
N PRO A 307 0.93 28.65 -3.83
CA PRO A 307 0.00 28.06 -4.77
C PRO A 307 0.73 27.27 -5.86
N MET A 308 0.12 26.20 -6.35
CA MET A 308 0.80 25.29 -7.27
C MET A 308 1.34 26.01 -8.50
N THR A 309 2.53 25.62 -8.91
CA THR A 309 3.14 26.05 -10.17
C THR A 309 3.38 24.84 -11.07
N THR A 310 3.31 25.03 -12.38
CA THR A 310 3.67 23.97 -13.33
C THR A 310 5.15 23.66 -13.18
N VAL A 311 5.47 22.37 -13.30
CA VAL A 311 6.86 21.90 -13.24
C VAL A 311 7.15 21.10 -14.50
N LYS A 312 8.25 21.40 -15.15
CA LYS A 312 8.77 20.62 -16.28
C LYS A 312 10.05 19.93 -15.87
N VAL A 313 10.13 18.63 -16.16
CA VAL A 313 11.37 17.86 -16.03
C VAL A 313 12.09 17.88 -17.37
N LYS A 314 13.35 18.26 -17.37
CA LYS A 314 14.22 18.21 -18.54
C LYS A 314 15.62 17.80 -18.12
N LYS A 315 16.09 16.65 -18.57
CA LYS A 315 17.40 16.08 -18.23
C LYS A 315 17.63 15.90 -16.72
N GLY A 316 16.59 15.48 -15.97
CA GLY A 316 16.67 15.28 -14.52
C GLY A 316 16.61 16.57 -13.68
N GLU A 317 16.49 17.73 -14.30
CA GLU A 317 16.30 19.01 -13.63
C GLU A 317 14.84 19.45 -13.69
N TYR A 318 14.39 20.12 -12.63
CA TYR A 318 13.02 20.63 -12.50
C TYR A 318 13.02 22.15 -12.76
N TYR A 319 12.23 22.54 -13.74
CA TYR A 319 12.01 23.95 -14.07
C TYR A 319 10.61 24.37 -13.61
N VAL A 320 10.55 25.33 -12.73
CA VAL A 320 9.31 25.94 -12.27
C VAL A 320 8.76 26.84 -13.38
N GLY A 321 7.50 26.61 -13.74
CA GLY A 321 6.81 27.37 -14.78
C GLY A 321 5.73 28.28 -14.23
N ASP A 322 4.63 28.42 -14.97
CA ASP A 322 3.55 29.33 -14.63
C ASP A 322 2.67 28.80 -13.48
N PRO A 323 2.03 29.66 -12.69
CA PRO A 323 1.05 29.28 -11.70
C PRO A 323 -0.11 28.45 -12.32
N VAL A 324 -0.60 27.49 -11.54
CA VAL A 324 -1.83 26.73 -11.86
C VAL A 324 -2.98 27.44 -11.19
N ASP A 325 -3.89 28.04 -11.98
CA ASP A 325 -5.13 28.60 -11.46
C ASP A 325 -6.16 27.49 -11.16
N GLU A 326 -7.21 27.84 -10.42
CA GLU A 326 -8.27 26.92 -10.03
C GLU A 326 -8.96 26.29 -11.25
N ARG A 327 -9.19 27.04 -12.31
CA ARG A 327 -9.80 26.54 -13.55
C ARG A 327 -8.92 25.48 -14.21
N LYS A 328 -7.62 25.68 -14.27
CA LYS A 328 -6.67 24.70 -14.80
C LYS A 328 -6.60 23.46 -13.89
N PHE A 329 -6.59 23.68 -12.58
CA PHE A 329 -6.64 22.58 -11.59
C PHE A 329 -7.83 21.65 -11.83
N LEU A 330 -9.05 22.20 -11.95
CA LEU A 330 -10.26 21.43 -12.20
C LEU A 330 -10.24 20.75 -13.57
N LYS A 331 -9.78 21.46 -14.61
CA LYS A 331 -9.66 20.90 -15.96
C LYS A 331 -8.75 19.67 -15.98
N GLU A 332 -7.61 19.72 -15.31
CA GLU A 332 -6.69 18.58 -15.25
C GLU A 332 -7.32 17.42 -14.47
N ILE A 333 -7.99 17.69 -13.35
CA ILE A 333 -8.70 16.64 -12.59
C ILE A 333 -9.72 15.93 -13.47
N HIS A 334 -10.59 16.67 -14.15
CA HIS A 334 -11.58 16.09 -15.07
C HIS A 334 -10.90 15.23 -16.15
N SER A 335 -9.84 15.75 -16.77
CA SER A 335 -9.13 15.07 -17.85
C SER A 335 -8.55 13.72 -17.42
N TYR A 336 -7.89 13.65 -16.25
CA TYR A 336 -7.30 12.42 -15.77
C TYR A 336 -8.35 11.45 -15.20
N ILE A 337 -9.31 11.94 -14.44
CA ILE A 337 -10.39 11.11 -13.90
C ILE A 337 -11.22 10.49 -15.02
N ASP A 338 -11.62 11.25 -16.04
CA ASP A 338 -12.37 10.72 -17.19
C ASP A 338 -11.57 9.68 -18.00
N ALA A 339 -10.25 9.75 -17.94
CA ALA A 339 -9.36 8.72 -18.48
C ALA A 339 -9.19 7.51 -17.56
N GLY A 340 -9.83 7.49 -16.37
CA GLY A 340 -9.68 6.42 -15.39
C GLY A 340 -8.36 6.43 -14.64
N LEU A 341 -7.67 7.57 -14.58
CA LEU A 341 -6.36 7.75 -13.95
C LEU A 341 -6.50 8.47 -12.60
N PRO A 342 -6.25 7.82 -11.47
CA PRO A 342 -6.23 8.46 -10.17
C PRO A 342 -5.05 9.43 -10.04
N ILE A 343 -5.24 10.50 -9.27
CA ILE A 343 -4.25 11.56 -9.12
C ILE A 343 -3.69 11.52 -7.71
N LEU A 344 -2.38 11.38 -7.57
CA LEU A 344 -1.68 11.56 -6.31
C LEU A 344 -1.72 13.05 -5.94
N TRP A 345 -2.30 13.35 -4.80
CA TRP A 345 -2.61 14.70 -4.36
C TRP A 345 -1.91 15.05 -3.05
N ALA A 346 -0.83 15.82 -3.14
CA ALA A 346 -0.17 16.41 -1.99
C ALA A 346 -0.93 17.65 -1.53
N LEU A 347 -1.22 17.74 -0.23
CA LEU A 347 -1.99 18.83 0.34
C LEU A 347 -1.58 19.14 1.78
N GLU A 348 -2.03 20.29 2.27
CA GLU A 348 -2.02 20.62 3.70
C GLU A 348 -3.30 20.12 4.36
N LEU A 349 -3.16 19.16 5.29
CA LEU A 349 -4.27 18.65 6.09
C LEU A 349 -4.85 19.71 7.03
N GLY A 350 -6.11 19.53 7.42
CA GLY A 350 -6.75 20.31 8.49
C GLY A 350 -7.00 21.77 8.15
N MET A 351 -6.82 22.18 6.87
CA MET A 351 -7.14 23.53 6.44
C MET A 351 -8.63 23.75 6.23
N PHE A 352 -9.34 22.76 5.69
CA PHE A 352 -10.71 22.85 5.28
C PHE A 352 -11.51 21.61 5.69
N PRO A 353 -12.86 21.74 5.83
CA PRO A 353 -13.70 20.61 6.20
C PRO A 353 -13.76 19.57 5.08
N GLU A 354 -13.93 18.33 5.46
CA GLU A 354 -14.13 17.18 4.58
C GLU A 354 -15.33 16.33 5.00
N LYS A 355 -15.88 15.53 4.11
CA LYS A 355 -17.05 14.67 4.36
C LYS A 355 -16.77 13.22 3.95
N PRO A 356 -16.96 12.23 4.84
CA PRO A 356 -17.18 12.39 6.28
C PRO A 356 -15.90 12.84 6.97
N GLN A 357 -16.03 13.60 8.05
CA GLN A 357 -14.93 13.93 8.93
C GLN A 357 -14.80 12.82 9.98
N LEU A 358 -13.93 11.85 9.73
CA LEU A 358 -13.80 10.66 10.57
C LEU A 358 -12.85 10.87 11.76
N THR A 359 -11.84 11.68 11.57
CA THR A 359 -10.81 11.98 12.58
C THR A 359 -10.53 13.48 12.61
N PRO A 360 -10.34 14.10 13.79
CA PRO A 360 -9.77 15.44 13.88
C PRO A 360 -8.38 15.44 13.24
N GLN A 361 -8.15 16.33 12.27
CA GLN A 361 -6.88 16.42 11.58
C GLN A 361 -6.07 17.59 12.12
N THR A 362 -4.85 17.32 12.49
CA THR A 362 -3.84 18.36 12.75
C THR A 362 -3.28 18.87 11.43
N ARG A 363 -2.85 20.11 11.37
CA ARG A 363 -2.18 20.66 10.19
C ARG A 363 -0.88 19.92 9.92
N GLY A 364 -0.64 19.64 8.67
CA GLY A 364 0.59 18.97 8.20
C GLY A 364 0.49 18.53 6.75
N GLY A 365 1.63 18.34 6.12
CA GLY A 365 1.72 17.82 4.76
C GLY A 365 1.25 16.36 4.69
N HIS A 366 0.44 16.03 3.68
CA HIS A 366 -0.08 14.68 3.48
C HIS A 366 -0.25 14.38 1.99
N MET A 367 -0.28 13.08 1.64
CA MET A 367 -0.59 12.60 0.30
C MET A 367 -1.90 11.80 0.33
N ARG A 368 -2.83 12.21 -0.51
CA ARG A 368 -4.11 11.54 -0.79
C ARG A 368 -4.19 11.14 -2.26
N MET A 369 -5.30 10.59 -2.64
CA MET A 369 -5.58 10.26 -4.03
C MET A 369 -6.91 10.88 -4.44
N ILE A 370 -6.91 11.83 -5.39
CA ILE A 370 -8.16 12.26 -6.03
C ILE A 370 -8.61 11.12 -6.94
N ILE A 371 -9.84 10.70 -6.74
CA ILE A 371 -10.47 9.59 -7.46
C ILE A 371 -11.70 10.01 -8.25
N GLY A 372 -12.16 11.26 -8.08
CA GLY A 372 -13.37 11.73 -8.74
C GLY A 372 -13.71 13.18 -8.48
N TYR A 373 -14.86 13.56 -8.98
CA TYR A 373 -15.42 14.90 -8.83
C TYR A 373 -16.96 14.87 -8.91
N ASN A 374 -17.60 15.95 -8.46
CA ASN A 374 -19.03 16.21 -8.63
C ASN A 374 -19.24 17.68 -8.96
N ASP A 375 -19.61 17.99 -10.21
CA ASP A 375 -19.83 19.36 -10.67
C ASP A 375 -21.14 19.97 -10.15
N LYS A 376 -22.12 19.12 -9.77
CA LYS A 376 -23.40 19.61 -9.22
C LYS A 376 -23.26 20.18 -7.81
N THR A 377 -22.38 19.54 -7.01
CA THR A 377 -22.11 19.93 -5.60
C THR A 377 -20.79 20.67 -5.44
N GLU A 378 -20.05 20.89 -6.54
CA GLU A 378 -18.73 21.52 -6.57
C GLU A 378 -17.74 20.83 -5.59
N GLU A 379 -17.68 19.49 -5.63
CA GLU A 379 -16.84 18.68 -4.72
C GLU A 379 -15.82 17.85 -5.49
N ILE A 380 -14.60 17.78 -4.94
CA ILE A 380 -13.59 16.78 -5.28
C ILE A 380 -13.87 15.53 -4.45
N ILE A 381 -13.78 14.38 -5.10
CA ILE A 381 -13.88 13.07 -4.45
C ILE A 381 -12.48 12.49 -4.32
N PHE A 382 -12.12 12.10 -3.11
CA PHE A 382 -10.78 11.58 -2.82
C PHE A 382 -10.81 10.38 -1.88
N SER A 383 -9.72 9.65 -1.85
CA SER A 383 -9.47 8.50 -1.00
C SER A 383 -8.18 8.69 -0.21
N ASP A 384 -8.20 8.32 1.06
CA ASP A 384 -7.06 8.36 1.95
C ASP A 384 -6.46 6.98 2.15
N SER A 385 -5.23 6.88 2.65
CA SER A 385 -4.52 5.63 2.97
C SER A 385 -4.62 5.25 4.45
N TRP A 386 -5.81 5.44 5.05
CA TRP A 386 -6.06 5.20 6.48
C TRP A 386 -7.08 4.07 6.74
N GLY A 387 -7.25 3.15 5.78
CA GLY A 387 -8.09 1.97 5.94
C GLY A 387 -9.59 2.25 5.77
N ALA A 388 -10.41 1.41 6.41
CA ALA A 388 -11.85 1.40 6.22
C ALA A 388 -12.54 2.71 6.58
N GLY A 389 -13.42 3.15 5.71
CA GLY A 389 -14.15 4.43 5.83
C GLY A 389 -13.45 5.60 5.17
N HIS A 390 -12.19 5.46 4.78
CA HIS A 390 -11.40 6.49 4.11
C HIS A 390 -11.30 6.31 2.59
N GLU A 391 -12.05 5.35 2.03
CA GLU A 391 -12.05 5.03 0.61
C GLU A 391 -12.69 6.11 -0.25
N PHE A 392 -13.69 6.81 0.32
CA PHE A 392 -14.52 7.76 -0.42
C PHE A 392 -14.87 8.95 0.47
N LYS A 393 -14.24 10.07 0.20
CA LYS A 393 -14.41 11.32 0.94
C LYS A 393 -14.58 12.47 -0.04
N LYS A 394 -15.17 13.56 0.41
CA LYS A 394 -15.44 14.74 -0.41
C LYS A 394 -14.94 16.02 0.25
N MET A 395 -14.53 16.97 -0.56
CA MET A 395 -14.16 18.33 -0.17
C MET A 395 -14.60 19.31 -1.26
N ASN A 396 -14.95 20.55 -0.89
CA ASN A 396 -15.26 21.58 -1.87
C ASN A 396 -14.08 21.81 -2.83
N MET A 397 -14.37 22.04 -4.12
CA MET A 397 -13.35 22.19 -5.17
C MET A 397 -12.38 23.34 -4.91
N SER A 398 -12.90 24.50 -4.51
CA SER A 398 -12.08 25.69 -4.22
C SER A 398 -11.20 25.48 -2.99
N ASP A 399 -11.72 24.80 -1.96
CA ASP A 399 -10.96 24.45 -0.75
C ASP A 399 -9.87 23.43 -1.06
N ALA A 400 -10.17 22.44 -1.89
CA ALA A 400 -9.18 21.46 -2.36
C ALA A 400 -8.05 22.14 -3.14
N PHE A 401 -8.37 23.08 -4.02
CA PHE A 401 -7.37 23.88 -4.73
C PHE A 401 -6.46 24.65 -3.77
N LYS A 402 -7.03 25.36 -2.79
CA LYS A 402 -6.27 26.15 -1.80
C LYS A 402 -5.40 25.29 -0.90
N ALA A 403 -5.84 24.05 -0.58
CA ALA A 403 -5.07 23.10 0.24
C ALA A 403 -3.95 22.43 -0.54
N SER A 404 -3.98 22.47 -1.88
CA SER A 404 -3.08 21.68 -2.73
C SER A 404 -1.64 22.17 -2.68
N GLN A 405 -0.72 21.21 -2.55
CA GLN A 405 0.72 21.40 -2.61
C GLN A 405 1.37 20.65 -3.79
N GLY A 406 0.62 19.79 -4.46
CA GLY A 406 1.07 19.09 -5.65
C GLY A 406 0.07 18.10 -6.21
N LEU A 407 0.10 17.92 -7.53
CA LEU A 407 -0.67 16.93 -8.26
C LEU A 407 0.24 16.13 -9.18
N PHE A 408 0.17 14.80 -9.07
CA PHE A 408 1.00 13.87 -9.82
C PHE A 408 0.15 12.74 -10.37
N VAL A 409 0.47 12.26 -11.57
CA VAL A 409 -0.20 11.11 -12.18
C VAL A 409 0.82 10.10 -12.65
N LEU A 410 0.70 8.87 -12.17
CA LEU A 410 1.44 7.73 -12.71
C LEU A 410 0.60 7.13 -13.85
N LYS A 411 1.05 7.32 -15.06
CA LYS A 411 0.30 6.96 -16.27
C LYS A 411 0.86 5.68 -16.87
N PRO A 412 0.06 4.60 -17.00
CA PRO A 412 0.53 3.41 -17.70
C PRO A 412 0.93 3.72 -19.15
N THR A 413 2.02 3.12 -19.62
CA THR A 413 2.51 3.27 -20.99
C THR A 413 2.11 2.10 -21.90
N VAL A 414 1.36 1.14 -21.38
CA VAL A 414 0.82 0.00 -22.14
C VAL A 414 -0.48 0.43 -22.83
N HIS A 415 -0.53 0.32 -24.15
CA HIS A 415 -1.66 0.68 -25.01
C HIS A 415 -2.47 -0.54 -25.45
#